data_9dd74456ade8402162a2763696328dff
#
_entry.id   9dd74456ade8402162a2763696328dff
#
_cell.length_a   1.000
_cell.length_b   1.000
_cell.length_c   1.000
_cell.angle_alpha   90.00
_cell.angle_beta   90.00
_cell.angle_gamma   90.00
#
_symmetry.space_group_name_H-M   'P 1'
#
loop_
_entity.id
_entity.type
_entity.pdbx_description
1 polymer ?
#
loop_
_entity_poly.entity_id
_entity_poly.type
_entity_poly.pdbx_seq_one_letter_code
_entity_poly.pdbx_strand_id
1 'polypeptide(L)'
;SDVYYYTKNPDLVLVDSPIIADAPVRFLVSGMGDALATVYETRATLRTNSPNYINQDSGPYRGTRTASAIAELCGQTILENGRMARIANEQHVVTEALEAVIEANILMSGLGFENVGCSASHAVHNGLSACPDGSKALHGEKVAFGILCQLVAENAPAEELHRLMDFYFDVGLPLTLEDLGIEPGKEKYNIIAADIDQTEWV
;
A
#
# COMPACT_ATOMS: atom_id res chain seq x y z
N SER A 1 2.37 -13.02 4.23
CA SER A 1 3.63 -12.39 4.69
C SER A 1 3.60 -12.26 6.20
N ASP A 2 4.73 -12.54 6.86
CA ASP A 2 4.83 -12.43 8.31
C ASP A 2 5.38 -11.05 8.67
N VAL A 3 4.84 -10.46 9.74
CA VAL A 3 5.33 -9.21 10.31
C VAL A 3 6.11 -9.53 11.58
N TYR A 4 7.34 -9.06 11.65
CA TYR A 4 8.19 -9.22 12.82
C TYR A 4 8.37 -7.86 13.51
N TYR A 5 7.98 -7.78 14.78
CA TYR A 5 8.12 -6.56 15.58
C TYR A 5 9.47 -6.57 16.30
N TYR A 6 10.32 -5.62 15.94
CA TYR A 6 11.61 -5.40 16.59
C TYR A 6 11.55 -4.16 17.47
N THR A 7 12.37 -4.15 18.51
CA THR A 7 12.48 -3.00 19.43
C THR A 7 13.36 -1.87 18.90
N LYS A 8 14.00 -2.07 17.74
CA LYS A 8 14.93 -1.12 17.14
C LYS A 8 14.86 -1.21 15.62
N ASN A 9 14.84 -0.07 14.96
CA ASN A 9 14.97 0.03 13.51
C ASN A 9 16.40 -0.30 13.04
N PRO A 10 16.61 -0.65 11.76
CA PRO A 10 17.93 -0.80 11.18
C PRO A 10 18.79 0.45 11.38
N ASP A 11 20.08 0.26 11.66
CA ASP A 11 21.02 1.38 11.75
C ASP A 11 21.34 2.00 10.39
N LEU A 12 21.13 1.23 9.32
CA LEU A 12 21.35 1.65 7.93
C LEU A 12 20.39 0.91 7.00
N VAL A 13 19.75 1.64 6.12
CA VAL A 13 19.04 1.10 4.94
C VAL A 13 19.83 1.50 3.71
N LEU A 14 20.51 0.52 3.09
CA LEU A 14 21.31 0.73 1.89
C LEU A 14 20.56 0.19 0.68
N VAL A 15 20.31 1.05 -0.31
CA VAL A 15 19.62 0.70 -1.54
C VAL A 15 20.54 0.91 -2.73
N ASP A 16 20.65 -0.11 -3.59
CA ASP A 16 21.35 -0.04 -4.86
C ASP A 16 20.32 0.12 -5.99
N SER A 17 20.11 1.36 -6.44
CA SER A 17 19.09 1.72 -7.43
C SER A 17 19.25 1.02 -8.79
N PRO A 18 20.47 0.79 -9.32
CA PRO A 18 20.69 -0.08 -10.48
C PRO A 18 20.08 -1.48 -10.34
N ILE A 19 20.17 -2.13 -9.20
CA ILE A 19 19.56 -3.45 -8.97
C ILE A 19 18.03 -3.36 -9.09
N ILE A 20 17.43 -2.29 -8.57
CA ILE A 20 16.00 -2.07 -8.69
C ILE A 20 15.59 -1.74 -10.12
N ALA A 21 16.40 -0.95 -10.83
CA ALA A 21 16.17 -0.64 -12.25
C ALA A 21 16.19 -1.89 -13.13
N ASP A 22 17.02 -2.90 -12.80
CA ASP A 22 17.13 -4.17 -13.52
C ASP A 22 16.08 -5.21 -13.10
N ALA A 23 15.36 -4.98 -11.99
CA ALA A 23 14.33 -5.89 -11.51
C ALA A 23 13.06 -5.81 -12.38
N PRO A 24 12.24 -6.88 -12.45
CA PRO A 24 10.97 -6.83 -13.14
C PRO A 24 10.08 -5.69 -12.64
N VAL A 25 9.57 -4.87 -13.57
CA VAL A 25 8.75 -3.68 -13.29
C VAL A 25 7.56 -3.95 -12.37
N ARG A 26 7.00 -5.16 -12.41
CA ARG A 26 5.90 -5.58 -11.54
C ARG A 26 6.22 -5.42 -10.05
N PHE A 27 7.47 -5.63 -9.64
CA PHE A 27 7.88 -5.46 -8.24
C PHE A 27 7.90 -3.98 -7.83
N LEU A 28 8.41 -3.10 -8.69
CA LEU A 28 8.38 -1.66 -8.46
C LEU A 28 6.93 -1.15 -8.34
N VAL A 29 6.08 -1.56 -9.29
CA VAL A 29 4.66 -1.17 -9.33
C VAL A 29 3.88 -1.71 -8.12
N SER A 30 4.13 -2.96 -7.73
CA SER A 30 3.56 -3.51 -6.49
C SER A 30 3.98 -2.69 -5.26
N GLY A 31 5.24 -2.29 -5.18
CA GLY A 31 5.72 -1.39 -4.12
C GLY A 31 4.99 -0.04 -4.12
N MET A 32 4.73 0.55 -5.29
CA MET A 32 3.94 1.79 -5.39
C MET A 32 2.52 1.60 -4.82
N GLY A 33 1.88 0.45 -5.10
CA GLY A 33 0.56 0.13 -4.59
C GLY A 33 0.52 0.06 -3.06
N ASP A 34 1.54 -0.56 -2.47
CA ASP A 34 1.71 -0.65 -1.02
C ASP A 34 2.01 0.72 -0.40
N ALA A 35 2.96 1.47 -0.98
CA ALA A 35 3.34 2.79 -0.50
C ALA A 35 2.17 3.80 -0.55
N LEU A 36 1.29 3.72 -1.55
CA LEU A 36 0.08 4.55 -1.62
C LEU A 36 -0.88 4.28 -0.44
N ALA A 37 -0.98 3.05 0.06
CA ALA A 37 -1.85 2.76 1.21
C ALA A 37 -1.47 3.60 2.43
N THR A 38 -0.20 3.91 2.59
CA THR A 38 0.30 4.69 3.74
C THR A 38 -0.46 6.01 3.91
N VAL A 39 -0.74 6.76 2.83
CA VAL A 39 -1.47 8.03 2.95
C VAL A 39 -2.97 7.81 3.23
N TYR A 40 -3.60 6.85 2.57
CA TYR A 40 -5.04 6.61 2.72
C TYR A 40 -5.37 6.03 4.10
N GLU A 41 -4.58 5.10 4.57
CA GLU A 41 -4.75 4.48 5.89
C GLU A 41 -4.39 5.44 7.03
N THR A 42 -3.31 6.24 6.88
CA THR A 42 -3.00 7.31 7.84
C THR A 42 -4.15 8.30 7.98
N ARG A 43 -4.76 8.71 6.85
CA ARG A 43 -5.93 9.60 6.84
C ARG A 43 -7.10 8.99 7.63
N ALA A 44 -7.39 7.71 7.40
CA ALA A 44 -8.46 7.00 8.10
C ALA A 44 -8.18 6.89 9.59
N THR A 45 -7.00 6.43 9.99
CA THR A 45 -6.58 6.23 11.38
C THR A 45 -6.61 7.55 12.17
N LEU A 46 -6.12 8.65 11.60
CA LEU A 46 -6.16 9.95 12.25
C LEU A 46 -7.58 10.50 12.38
N ARG A 47 -8.42 10.30 11.37
CA ARG A 47 -9.84 10.73 11.39
C ARG A 47 -10.64 10.02 12.47
N THR A 48 -10.42 8.73 12.65
CA THR A 48 -11.09 7.90 13.67
C THR A 48 -10.42 8.00 15.03
N ASN A 49 -9.23 8.63 15.10
CA ASN A 49 -8.40 8.68 16.31
C ASN A 49 -8.09 7.29 16.86
N SER A 50 -7.93 6.31 15.97
CA SER A 50 -7.60 4.93 16.32
C SER A 50 -6.20 4.79 16.90
N PRO A 51 -5.97 3.89 17.84
CA PRO A 51 -4.62 3.61 18.33
C PRO A 51 -3.79 2.90 17.27
N ASN A 52 -2.48 3.15 17.28
CA ASN A 52 -1.52 2.38 16.50
C ASN A 52 -1.36 0.98 17.12
N TYR A 53 -1.69 -0.06 16.37
CA TYR A 53 -1.64 -1.44 16.86
C TYR A 53 -0.22 -2.02 16.91
N ILE A 54 0.76 -1.40 16.25
CA ILE A 54 2.14 -1.93 16.14
C ILE A 54 2.84 -2.01 17.49
N ASN A 55 2.45 -1.18 18.47
CA ASN A 55 3.05 -1.11 19.79
C ASN A 55 2.04 -1.36 20.92
N GLN A 56 1.23 -2.39 20.82
CA GLN A 56 0.18 -2.71 21.81
C GLN A 56 0.73 -2.90 23.24
N ASP A 57 1.92 -3.50 23.37
CA ASP A 57 2.54 -3.77 24.68
C ASP A 57 2.97 -2.52 25.43
N SER A 58 3.14 -1.40 24.77
CA SER A 58 3.67 -0.15 25.34
C SER A 58 2.61 0.91 25.62
N GLY A 59 1.37 0.68 25.22
CA GLY A 59 0.24 1.60 25.44
C GLY A 59 -0.42 2.09 24.15
N PRO A 60 -1.56 2.78 24.25
CA PRO A 60 -2.34 3.23 23.10
C PRO A 60 -1.69 4.43 22.41
N TYR A 61 -0.59 4.22 21.72
CA TYR A 61 0.01 5.25 20.88
C TYR A 61 -0.94 5.61 19.73
N ARG A 62 -0.84 6.86 19.28
CA ARG A 62 -1.64 7.38 18.16
C ARG A 62 -0.74 8.00 17.13
N GLY A 63 -1.23 8.09 15.91
CA GLY A 63 -0.53 8.73 14.81
C GLY A 63 -0.18 10.19 15.14
N THR A 64 1.01 10.63 14.72
CA THR A 64 1.50 11.99 14.94
C THR A 64 1.34 12.85 13.70
N ARG A 65 1.43 14.17 13.86
CA ARG A 65 1.46 15.12 12.73
C ARG A 65 2.67 14.88 11.81
N THR A 66 3.80 14.45 12.37
CA THR A 66 4.99 14.10 11.59
C THR A 66 4.72 12.86 10.72
N ALA A 67 4.09 11.84 11.28
CA ALA A 67 3.71 10.65 10.53
C ALA A 67 2.74 10.98 9.39
N SER A 68 1.75 11.85 9.63
CA SER A 68 0.85 12.36 8.57
C SER A 68 1.62 13.05 7.44
N ALA A 69 2.57 13.91 7.78
CA ALA A 69 3.36 14.62 6.76
C ALA A 69 4.23 13.66 5.93
N ILE A 70 4.81 12.62 6.54
CA ILE A 70 5.57 11.59 5.84
C ILE A 70 4.64 10.77 4.91
N ALA A 71 3.47 10.37 5.40
CA ALA A 71 2.49 9.62 4.60
C ALA A 71 1.97 10.44 3.41
N GLU A 72 1.68 11.72 3.62
CA GLU A 72 1.27 12.64 2.55
C GLU A 72 2.36 12.81 1.49
N LEU A 73 3.62 13.01 1.92
CA LEU A 73 4.77 13.09 1.02
C LEU A 73 4.96 11.78 0.25
N CYS A 74 4.80 10.62 0.90
CA CYS A 74 4.86 9.32 0.26
C CYS A 74 3.86 9.20 -0.89
N GLY A 75 2.58 9.43 -0.60
CA GLY A 75 1.51 9.36 -1.61
C GLY A 75 1.71 10.36 -2.75
N GLN A 76 2.07 11.60 -2.44
CA GLN A 76 2.37 12.62 -3.44
C GLN A 76 3.54 12.20 -4.34
N THR A 77 4.64 11.72 -3.76
CA THR A 77 5.82 11.27 -4.51
C THR A 77 5.48 10.16 -5.50
N ILE A 78 4.69 9.16 -5.05
CA ILE A 78 4.24 8.07 -5.92
C ILE A 78 3.36 8.58 -7.07
N LEU A 79 2.37 9.42 -6.79
CA LEU A 79 1.45 9.92 -7.81
C LEU A 79 2.13 10.83 -8.85
N GLU A 80 3.11 11.63 -8.43
CA GLU A 80 3.86 12.53 -9.31
C GLU A 80 4.90 11.80 -10.16
N ASN A 81 5.61 10.81 -9.59
CA ASN A 81 6.77 10.20 -10.22
C ASN A 81 6.52 8.77 -10.76
N GLY A 82 5.47 8.09 -10.31
CA GLY A 82 5.27 6.65 -10.56
C GLY A 82 5.22 6.27 -12.04
N ARG A 83 4.56 7.08 -12.88
CA ARG A 83 4.51 6.83 -14.33
C ARG A 83 5.89 6.87 -14.98
N MET A 84 6.69 7.86 -14.63
CA MET A 84 8.05 8.01 -15.17
C MET A 84 9.01 7.00 -14.57
N ALA A 85 8.86 6.65 -13.30
CA ALA A 85 9.63 5.62 -12.64
C ALA A 85 9.38 4.23 -13.27
N ARG A 86 8.12 3.92 -13.59
CA ARG A 86 7.78 2.70 -14.35
C ARG A 86 8.51 2.63 -15.68
N ILE A 87 8.43 3.70 -16.48
CA ILE A 87 9.12 3.76 -17.79
C ILE A 87 10.63 3.62 -17.61
N ALA A 88 11.22 4.29 -16.62
CA ALA A 88 12.64 4.22 -16.32
C ALA A 88 13.07 2.77 -15.98
N ASN A 89 12.31 2.08 -15.14
CA ASN A 89 12.56 0.67 -14.81
C ASN A 89 12.42 -0.25 -16.04
N GLU A 90 11.39 -0.08 -16.88
CA GLU A 90 11.22 -0.85 -18.12
C GLU A 90 12.40 -0.65 -19.12
N GLN A 91 13.08 0.49 -19.02
CA GLN A 91 14.25 0.81 -19.83
C GLN A 91 15.60 0.50 -19.11
N HIS A 92 15.54 -0.04 -17.89
CA HIS A 92 16.70 -0.34 -17.05
C HIS A 92 17.61 0.87 -16.80
N VAL A 93 17.02 2.06 -16.59
CA VAL A 93 17.76 3.28 -16.34
C VAL A 93 17.38 3.89 -14.99
N VAL A 94 18.39 4.35 -14.27
CA VAL A 94 18.19 5.11 -13.03
C VAL A 94 17.91 6.57 -13.40
N THR A 95 16.78 7.08 -12.92
CA THR A 95 16.36 8.48 -13.11
C THR A 95 15.93 9.07 -11.79
N GLU A 96 15.82 10.39 -11.70
CA GLU A 96 15.31 11.06 -10.50
C GLU A 96 13.91 10.57 -10.09
N ALA A 97 13.04 10.29 -11.06
CA ALA A 97 11.72 9.75 -10.80
C ALA A 97 11.76 8.33 -10.20
N LEU A 98 12.68 7.48 -10.70
CA LEU A 98 12.87 6.13 -10.13
C LEU A 98 13.43 6.21 -8.71
N GLU A 99 14.43 7.05 -8.46
CA GLU A 99 15.01 7.28 -7.12
C GLU A 99 13.95 7.77 -6.13
N ALA A 100 13.12 8.73 -6.53
CA ALA A 100 12.04 9.25 -5.69
C ALA A 100 11.02 8.15 -5.30
N VAL A 101 10.64 7.30 -6.27
CA VAL A 101 9.74 6.17 -6.01
C VAL A 101 10.38 5.10 -5.13
N ILE A 102 11.67 4.82 -5.31
CA ILE A 102 12.43 3.91 -4.44
C ILE A 102 12.42 4.42 -2.99
N GLU A 103 12.72 5.71 -2.78
CA GLU A 103 12.68 6.33 -1.45
C GLU A 103 11.28 6.24 -0.84
N ALA A 104 10.23 6.54 -1.62
CA ALA A 104 8.85 6.45 -1.15
C ALA A 104 8.48 5.02 -0.76
N ASN A 105 8.80 4.03 -1.58
CA ASN A 105 8.48 2.61 -1.34
C ASN A 105 9.20 2.03 -0.12
N ILE A 106 10.42 2.46 0.16
CA ILE A 106 11.27 1.84 1.19
C ILE A 106 11.27 2.64 2.48
N LEU A 107 11.52 3.96 2.41
CA LEU A 107 11.71 4.78 3.58
C LEU A 107 10.41 5.43 4.05
N MET A 108 9.72 6.16 3.16
CA MET A 108 8.53 6.93 3.55
C MET A 108 7.37 6.00 3.93
N SER A 109 7.13 4.93 3.15
CA SER A 109 6.11 3.93 3.45
C SER A 109 6.40 3.23 4.78
N GLY A 110 7.64 2.79 5.00
CA GLY A 110 8.06 2.13 6.25
C GLY A 110 7.86 3.02 7.48
N LEU A 111 8.32 4.27 7.42
CA LEU A 111 8.17 5.22 8.53
C LEU A 111 6.70 5.62 8.75
N GLY A 112 5.92 5.79 7.69
CA GLY A 112 4.49 6.07 7.80
C GLY A 112 3.75 4.93 8.49
N PHE A 113 3.92 3.71 8.00
CA PHE A 113 3.33 2.50 8.56
C PHE A 113 3.70 2.31 10.05
N GLU A 114 4.98 2.39 10.39
CA GLU A 114 5.45 2.20 11.76
C GLU A 114 4.78 3.19 12.74
N ASN A 115 4.56 4.42 12.31
CA ASN A 115 4.09 5.49 13.18
C ASN A 115 2.57 5.67 13.22
N VAL A 116 1.82 5.03 12.31
CA VAL A 116 0.35 5.16 12.26
C VAL A 116 -0.34 3.79 12.25
N GLY A 117 0.27 2.77 11.67
CA GLY A 117 -0.33 1.45 11.47
C GLY A 117 -1.07 1.34 10.14
N CYS A 118 -1.77 0.22 9.96
CA CYS A 118 -2.64 -0.07 8.81
C CYS A 118 -4.11 0.20 9.13
N SER A 119 -4.94 0.09 8.11
CA SER A 119 -6.40 0.23 8.19
C SER A 119 -7.08 -0.70 7.16
N ALA A 120 -8.18 -0.25 6.56
CA ALA A 120 -9.02 -1.07 5.70
C ALA A 120 -8.32 -1.60 4.44
N SER A 121 -7.35 -0.90 3.86
CA SER A 121 -6.64 -1.38 2.67
C SER A 121 -5.90 -2.68 2.95
N HIS A 122 -5.19 -2.77 4.06
CA HIS A 122 -4.50 -3.99 4.49
C HIS A 122 -5.46 -5.06 5.02
N ALA A 123 -6.59 -4.67 5.61
CA ALA A 123 -7.63 -5.64 5.98
C ALA A 123 -8.20 -6.33 4.73
N VAL A 124 -8.46 -5.58 3.67
CA VAL A 124 -8.88 -6.15 2.37
C VAL A 124 -7.80 -7.06 1.78
N HIS A 125 -6.52 -6.66 1.85
CA HIS A 125 -5.39 -7.53 1.45
C HIS A 125 -5.41 -8.86 2.18
N ASN A 126 -5.68 -8.87 3.49
CA ASN A 126 -5.77 -10.11 4.29
C ASN A 126 -6.91 -10.99 3.77
N GLY A 127 -8.10 -10.44 3.59
CA GLY A 127 -9.23 -11.16 3.01
C GLY A 127 -8.94 -11.72 1.61
N LEU A 128 -8.29 -10.95 0.74
CA LEU A 128 -7.85 -11.42 -0.59
C LEU A 128 -6.81 -12.54 -0.49
N SER A 129 -5.97 -12.52 0.54
CA SER A 129 -4.97 -13.56 0.79
C SER A 129 -5.58 -14.86 1.35
N ALA A 130 -6.70 -14.78 2.04
CA ALA A 130 -7.48 -15.93 2.49
C ALA A 130 -8.18 -16.63 1.31
N CYS A 131 -8.42 -15.93 0.20
CA CYS A 131 -8.97 -16.53 -1.02
C CYS A 131 -7.89 -17.35 -1.75
N PRO A 132 -8.10 -18.64 -2.04
CA PRO A 132 -7.09 -19.51 -2.67
C PRO A 132 -6.55 -18.95 -4.00
N ASP A 133 -7.40 -18.33 -4.81
CA ASP A 133 -7.02 -17.76 -6.12
C ASP A 133 -6.13 -16.52 -5.98
N GLY A 134 -6.20 -15.80 -4.85
CA GLY A 134 -5.40 -14.61 -4.58
C GLY A 134 -3.91 -14.86 -4.31
N SER A 135 -3.48 -16.12 -4.30
CA SER A 135 -2.12 -16.52 -3.97
C SER A 135 -1.05 -16.04 -4.98
N LYS A 136 -1.44 -15.75 -6.22
CA LYS A 136 -0.53 -15.30 -7.31
C LYS A 136 -0.32 -13.80 -7.35
N ALA A 137 -1.22 -13.03 -6.76
CA ALA A 137 -1.08 -11.58 -6.69
C ALA A 137 -0.04 -11.19 -5.63
N LEU A 138 0.76 -10.18 -5.94
CA LEU A 138 1.74 -9.63 -5.02
C LEU A 138 1.04 -8.88 -3.88
N HIS A 139 1.76 -8.70 -2.76
CA HIS A 139 1.25 -7.98 -1.59
C HIS A 139 0.68 -6.60 -1.98
N GLY A 140 1.51 -5.76 -2.56
CA GLY A 140 1.09 -4.38 -2.89
C GLY A 140 0.04 -4.30 -4.01
N GLU A 141 -0.09 -5.32 -4.88
CA GLU A 141 -1.21 -5.40 -5.82
C GLU A 141 -2.54 -5.58 -5.07
N LYS A 142 -2.58 -6.45 -4.07
CA LYS A 142 -3.77 -6.66 -3.22
C LYS A 142 -4.07 -5.45 -2.35
N VAL A 143 -3.02 -4.81 -1.79
CA VAL A 143 -3.17 -3.59 -1.00
C VAL A 143 -3.70 -2.45 -1.86
N ALA A 144 -3.21 -2.27 -3.09
CA ALA A 144 -3.71 -1.27 -4.03
C ALA A 144 -5.21 -1.44 -4.32
N PHE A 145 -5.66 -2.66 -4.58
CA PHE A 145 -7.09 -2.94 -4.72
C PHE A 145 -7.85 -2.63 -3.42
N GLY A 146 -7.24 -2.91 -2.28
CA GLY A 146 -7.77 -2.56 -0.96
C GLY A 146 -8.00 -1.07 -0.76
N ILE A 147 -7.13 -0.20 -1.31
CA ILE A 147 -7.33 1.26 -1.28
C ILE A 147 -8.63 1.65 -2.01
N LEU A 148 -8.89 1.05 -3.18
CA LEU A 148 -10.15 1.32 -3.90
C LEU A 148 -11.37 0.91 -3.06
N CYS A 149 -11.31 -0.26 -2.43
CA CYS A 149 -12.37 -0.71 -1.52
C CYS A 149 -12.53 0.23 -0.33
N GLN A 150 -11.44 0.67 0.29
CA GLN A 150 -11.47 1.62 1.40
C GLN A 150 -12.12 2.95 1.00
N LEU A 151 -11.73 3.52 -0.14
CA LEU A 151 -12.31 4.78 -0.63
C LEU A 151 -13.82 4.68 -0.89
N VAL A 152 -14.28 3.53 -1.43
CA VAL A 152 -15.71 3.28 -1.61
C VAL A 152 -16.42 3.16 -0.26
N ALA A 153 -15.86 2.41 0.69
CA ALA A 153 -16.43 2.25 2.04
C ALA A 153 -16.48 3.58 2.81
N GLU A 154 -15.50 4.45 2.61
CA GLU A 154 -15.44 5.80 3.19
C GLU A 154 -16.38 6.81 2.51
N ASN A 155 -17.06 6.44 1.43
CA ASN A 155 -17.83 7.34 0.57
C ASN A 155 -16.98 8.54 0.11
N ALA A 156 -15.75 8.28 -0.29
CA ALA A 156 -14.83 9.28 -0.81
C ALA A 156 -15.36 9.95 -2.08
N PRO A 157 -14.96 11.21 -2.39
CA PRO A 157 -15.37 11.87 -3.61
C PRO A 157 -15.03 11.04 -4.86
N ALA A 158 -15.99 10.90 -5.79
CA ALA A 158 -15.79 10.14 -7.02
C ALA A 158 -14.57 10.62 -7.83
N GLU A 159 -14.29 11.92 -7.79
CA GLU A 159 -13.12 12.51 -8.45
C GLU A 159 -11.79 11.95 -7.88
N GLU A 160 -11.70 11.75 -6.57
CA GLU A 160 -10.52 11.16 -5.92
C GLU A 160 -10.34 9.71 -6.37
N LEU A 161 -11.43 8.94 -6.36
CA LEU A 161 -11.43 7.54 -6.80
C LEU A 161 -11.03 7.43 -8.28
N HIS A 162 -11.63 8.21 -9.17
CA HIS A 162 -11.33 8.18 -10.60
C HIS A 162 -9.87 8.55 -10.87
N ARG A 163 -9.35 9.59 -10.23
CA ARG A 163 -7.95 10.00 -10.38
C ARG A 163 -6.97 8.90 -9.95
N LEU A 164 -7.31 8.16 -8.90
CA LEU A 164 -6.51 7.02 -8.46
C LEU A 164 -6.61 5.86 -9.45
N MET A 165 -7.80 5.56 -9.96
CA MET A 165 -7.99 4.52 -10.98
C MET A 165 -7.25 4.83 -12.28
N ASP A 166 -7.21 6.10 -12.72
CA ASP A 166 -6.42 6.53 -13.87
C ASP A 166 -4.92 6.29 -13.64
N PHE A 167 -4.42 6.59 -12.44
CA PHE A 167 -3.05 6.29 -12.08
C PHE A 167 -2.78 4.78 -12.10
N TYR A 168 -3.68 3.96 -11.53
CA TYR A 168 -3.55 2.50 -11.53
C TYR A 168 -3.50 1.93 -12.95
N PHE A 169 -4.40 2.39 -13.81
CA PHE A 169 -4.40 2.01 -15.22
C PHE A 169 -3.05 2.32 -15.88
N ASP A 170 -2.52 3.53 -15.68
CA ASP A 170 -1.27 3.99 -16.30
C ASP A 170 -0.05 3.20 -15.82
N VAL A 171 0.01 2.81 -14.53
CA VAL A 171 1.16 2.07 -14.00
C VAL A 171 0.99 0.56 -14.00
N GLY A 172 -0.22 0.04 -14.27
CA GLY A 172 -0.53 -1.38 -14.31
C GLY A 172 -0.83 -2.00 -12.95
N LEU A 173 -1.39 -1.22 -12.02
CA LEU A 173 -1.97 -1.73 -10.77
C LEU A 173 -3.38 -2.30 -11.03
N PRO A 174 -3.85 -3.28 -10.23
CA PRO A 174 -5.14 -3.93 -10.44
C PRO A 174 -6.31 -2.98 -10.14
N LEU A 175 -7.33 -3.05 -10.99
CA LEU A 175 -8.59 -2.33 -10.85
C LEU A 175 -9.76 -3.25 -10.49
N THR A 176 -9.61 -4.54 -10.78
CA THR A 176 -10.66 -5.55 -10.60
C THR A 176 -10.13 -6.79 -9.88
N LEU A 177 -11.02 -7.65 -9.40
CA LEU A 177 -10.62 -8.95 -8.82
C LEU A 177 -10.00 -9.87 -9.89
N GLU A 178 -10.44 -9.77 -11.12
CA GLU A 178 -9.89 -10.52 -12.25
C GLU A 178 -8.43 -10.16 -12.51
N ASP A 179 -8.04 -8.90 -12.34
CA ASP A 179 -6.64 -8.45 -12.45
C ASP A 179 -5.75 -9.10 -11.37
N LEU A 180 -6.34 -9.46 -10.22
CA LEU A 180 -5.69 -10.22 -9.15
C LEU A 180 -5.73 -11.75 -9.38
N GLY A 181 -6.34 -12.20 -10.48
CA GLY A 181 -6.54 -13.62 -10.78
C GLY A 181 -7.67 -14.28 -9.98
N ILE A 182 -8.54 -13.48 -9.38
CA ILE A 182 -9.69 -13.94 -8.59
C ILE A 182 -10.95 -13.80 -9.46
N GLU A 183 -11.51 -14.90 -9.93
CA GLU A 183 -12.79 -14.86 -10.62
C GLU A 183 -13.91 -14.42 -9.68
N PRO A 184 -14.74 -13.43 -10.09
CA PRO A 184 -15.85 -12.96 -9.28
C PRO A 184 -16.83 -14.07 -8.90
N GLY A 185 -17.30 -14.09 -7.65
CA GLY A 185 -18.27 -15.08 -7.20
C GLY A 185 -18.66 -14.90 -5.75
N LYS A 186 -19.96 -15.16 -5.45
CA LYS A 186 -20.51 -14.94 -4.11
C LYS A 186 -19.76 -15.70 -2.99
N GLU A 187 -19.30 -16.92 -3.28
CA GLU A 187 -18.55 -17.73 -2.32
C GLU A 187 -17.22 -17.06 -1.98
N LYS A 188 -16.48 -16.58 -3.00
CA LYS A 188 -15.20 -15.88 -2.82
C LYS A 188 -15.39 -14.56 -2.09
N TYR A 189 -16.42 -13.80 -2.42
CA TYR A 189 -16.74 -12.55 -1.70
C TYR A 189 -17.02 -12.83 -0.21
N ASN A 190 -17.72 -13.91 0.11
CA ASN A 190 -17.98 -14.27 1.50
C ASN A 190 -16.70 -14.68 2.25
N ILE A 191 -15.76 -15.38 1.60
CA ILE A 191 -14.46 -15.73 2.19
C ILE A 191 -13.67 -14.44 2.49
N ILE A 192 -13.57 -13.54 1.50
CA ILE A 192 -12.84 -12.28 1.63
C ILE A 192 -13.45 -11.43 2.75
N ALA A 193 -14.77 -11.24 2.73
CA ALA A 193 -15.46 -10.41 3.72
C ALA A 193 -15.35 -10.97 5.15
N ALA A 194 -15.46 -12.30 5.31
CA ALA A 194 -15.37 -12.94 6.61
C ALA A 194 -13.97 -12.78 7.25
N ASP A 195 -12.92 -12.73 6.46
CA ASP A 195 -11.56 -12.51 6.97
C ASP A 195 -11.34 -11.03 7.32
N ILE A 196 -11.88 -10.10 6.51
CA ILE A 196 -11.84 -8.65 6.80
C ILE A 196 -12.48 -8.37 8.16
N ASP A 197 -13.66 -8.94 8.45
CA ASP A 197 -14.38 -8.74 9.72
C ASP A 197 -13.61 -9.24 10.95
N GLN A 198 -12.64 -10.13 10.79
CA GLN A 198 -11.79 -10.62 11.86
C GLN A 198 -10.53 -9.79 12.09
N THR A 199 -10.29 -8.83 11.23
CA THR A 199 -9.09 -7.99 11.29
C THR A 199 -9.28 -6.86 12.30
N GLU A 200 -8.36 -6.71 13.25
CA GLU A 200 -8.42 -5.68 14.32
C GLU A 200 -8.29 -4.23 13.81
N TRP A 201 -8.11 -4.03 12.50
CA TRP A 201 -7.84 -2.71 11.89
C TRP A 201 -9.06 -2.05 11.23
N VAL A 202 -10.23 -2.68 11.33
CA VAL A 202 -11.48 -2.18 10.70
C VAL A 202 -12.46 -1.71 11.75
#